data_bc879346b8637b62b37690d0724d5571
#
_entry.id   bc879346b8637b62b37690d0724d5571
#
_cell.length_a   1.000
_cell.length_b   1.000
_cell.length_c   1.000
_cell.angle_alpha   90.00
_cell.angle_beta   90.00
_cell.angle_gamma   90.00
#
_symmetry.space_group_name_H-M   'P 1'
#
loop_
_entity.id
_entity.type
_entity.pdbx_description
1 polymer ?
#
loop_
_entity_poly.entity_id
_entity_poly.type
_entity_poly.pdbx_seq_one_letter_code
_entity_poly.pdbx_strand_id
1 'polypeptide(L)'
;IRRQRQMCIRDSIEHDGKGGMMEEFSGKLLVQQEPDASSFPSGGIRNTFEARGYSAWDPSSPAFIVDDTLCIPTVFIAYTGEALDYKAPLLKALRAVDKAAVDVCHYFNPEVKKVVAYLGWEQEYFLVDEGLYAARPDLLMTGRTLMGHDSAKNQQLEDHYFGAIPTRVAAFMKDLEIEALKLGIPVKTRHNEVAPNQFELAPIFEECNLANDHNLLIMSLMRKVSRRHGFRVLLHEKPFKGVNGSGKHNNWSLGTDTGILLMGPGKTPEDNLRFVTFVVNTLMAVYHHNGLLKASISSATNAHRLGANEAPPAIISSFLGKQLSQVLDHIENSTKDDLISLSGKQGMKLDIPQIPELLIDNTDRNRTSPFAFTGNRFEFRAVGSEANCASA
;
A
#
# COMPACT_ATOMS: atom_id res chain seq x y z
N ILE A 1 -2.25 -12.05 -13.74
CA ILE A 1 -1.51 -10.88 -13.22
C ILE A 1 -0.88 -10.20 -14.42
N ARG A 2 -1.51 -9.15 -14.92
CA ARG A 2 -0.90 -8.32 -15.96
C ARG A 2 0.14 -7.46 -15.28
N ARG A 3 1.41 -7.76 -15.53
CA ARG A 3 2.50 -6.81 -15.25
C ARG A 3 2.16 -5.52 -15.96
N GLN A 4 2.17 -4.38 -15.25
CA GLN A 4 2.27 -3.09 -15.92
C GLN A 4 3.42 -3.23 -16.93
N ARG A 5 3.12 -3.11 -18.22
CA ARG A 5 4.17 -3.05 -19.21
C ARG A 5 4.86 -1.72 -19.04
N GLN A 6 6.02 -1.76 -18.44
CA GLN A 6 6.94 -0.64 -18.48
C GLN A 6 7.45 -0.57 -19.92
N MET A 7 7.23 0.56 -20.56
CA MET A 7 7.77 0.78 -21.89
C MET A 7 9.28 0.99 -21.76
N CYS A 8 10.05 0.01 -22.20
CA CYS A 8 11.49 0.09 -22.23
C CYS A 8 11.91 0.77 -23.55
N ILE A 9 12.40 1.99 -23.47
CA ILE A 9 12.96 2.70 -24.62
C ILE A 9 14.44 2.34 -24.70
N ARG A 10 14.77 1.25 -25.41
CA ARG A 10 16.16 0.81 -25.57
C ARG A 10 16.85 1.48 -26.76
N ASP A 11 16.11 1.96 -27.75
CA ASP A 11 16.64 2.33 -29.05
C ASP A 11 16.72 3.83 -29.36
N SER A 12 16.40 4.70 -28.38
CA SER A 12 16.42 6.15 -28.57
C SER A 12 17.52 6.90 -27.81
N ILE A 13 18.46 6.16 -27.21
CA ILE A 13 19.58 6.75 -26.49
C ILE A 13 20.82 6.73 -27.42
N GLU A 14 21.18 7.86 -27.97
CA GLU A 14 22.45 8.01 -28.68
C GLU A 14 23.58 8.28 -27.66
N HIS A 15 24.61 7.44 -27.70
CA HIS A 15 25.85 7.63 -26.95
C HIS A 15 26.71 8.72 -27.63
N ASP A 16 27.06 9.77 -26.93
CA ASP A 16 27.90 10.86 -27.47
C ASP A 16 29.42 10.53 -27.55
N GLY A 17 29.81 9.32 -27.35
CA GLY A 17 31.18 8.85 -27.52
C GLY A 17 32.25 9.46 -26.61
N LYS A 18 31.89 10.29 -25.61
CA LYS A 18 32.83 11.03 -24.76
C LYS A 18 32.85 10.60 -23.29
N GLY A 19 32.29 9.45 -22.97
CA GLY A 19 32.43 8.84 -21.61
C GLY A 19 31.78 9.58 -20.47
N GLY A 20 30.91 10.52 -20.71
CA GLY A 20 30.05 11.16 -19.75
C GLY A 20 28.63 10.63 -19.86
N MET A 21 28.05 10.14 -18.76
CA MET A 21 26.63 9.79 -18.70
C MET A 21 25.77 11.07 -18.72
N MET A 22 25.76 11.79 -19.84
CA MET A 22 24.71 12.74 -20.17
C MET A 22 24.00 12.20 -21.39
N GLU A 23 22.88 11.55 -21.16
CA GLU A 23 21.98 11.11 -22.22
C GLU A 23 21.18 12.33 -22.68
N GLU A 24 21.63 12.98 -23.73
CA GLU A 24 20.84 13.96 -24.46
C GLU A 24 19.83 13.20 -25.33
N PHE A 25 18.56 13.32 -24.99
CA PHE A 25 17.48 12.97 -25.91
C PHE A 25 17.55 13.94 -27.09
N SER A 26 18.03 13.49 -28.24
CA SER A 26 18.24 14.31 -29.43
C SER A 26 16.94 15.03 -29.84
N GLY A 27 16.70 16.21 -29.35
CA GLY A 27 15.85 17.26 -29.90
C GLY A 27 14.41 16.95 -30.27
N LYS A 28 13.90 15.75 -30.07
CA LYS A 28 12.48 15.41 -30.21
C LYS A 28 11.83 15.46 -28.84
N LEU A 29 10.74 16.20 -28.73
CA LEU A 29 9.84 16.11 -27.59
C LEU A 29 9.54 14.64 -27.35
N LEU A 30 9.72 14.16 -26.11
CA LEU A 30 9.24 12.86 -25.68
C LEU A 30 7.78 12.74 -26.13
N VAL A 31 7.47 11.70 -26.88
CA VAL A 31 6.10 11.47 -27.33
C VAL A 31 5.27 11.21 -26.07
N GLN A 32 4.42 12.16 -25.70
CA GLN A 32 3.61 12.08 -24.48
C GLN A 32 2.57 10.96 -24.55
N GLN A 33 2.25 10.52 -25.77
CA GLN A 33 1.35 9.40 -25.98
C GLN A 33 1.74 8.68 -27.27
N GLU A 34 1.61 7.38 -27.28
CA GLU A 34 1.88 6.54 -28.43
C GLU A 34 0.72 5.57 -28.66
N PRO A 35 0.28 5.37 -29.93
CA PRO A 35 -0.67 4.32 -30.24
C PRO A 35 -0.05 2.98 -29.89
N ASP A 36 -0.67 2.24 -29.00
CA ASP A 36 -0.21 0.90 -28.65
C ASP A 36 -0.72 -0.09 -29.71
N ALA A 37 0.17 -0.49 -30.59
CA ALA A 37 -0.06 -1.51 -31.62
C ALA A 37 0.07 -2.93 -31.08
N SER A 38 0.35 -3.13 -29.79
CA SER A 38 0.40 -4.46 -29.21
C SER A 38 -0.99 -5.08 -29.11
N SER A 39 -1.07 -6.39 -29.36
CA SER A 39 -2.32 -7.13 -29.29
C SER A 39 -2.74 -7.35 -27.84
N PHE A 40 -3.89 -6.81 -27.45
CA PHE A 40 -4.52 -7.13 -26.17
C PHE A 40 -5.48 -8.30 -26.35
N PRO A 41 -5.50 -9.30 -25.44
CA PRO A 41 -6.50 -10.35 -25.47
C PRO A 41 -7.87 -9.75 -25.18
N SER A 42 -8.83 -9.96 -26.08
CA SER A 42 -10.21 -9.57 -25.88
C SER A 42 -11.09 -10.80 -25.85
N GLY A 43 -11.77 -11.01 -24.74
CA GLY A 43 -12.84 -12.00 -24.61
C GLY A 43 -12.46 -13.48 -24.68
N GLY A 44 -11.19 -13.84 -24.86
CA GLY A 44 -10.75 -15.24 -24.91
C GLY A 44 -9.23 -15.38 -25.00
N ILE A 45 -8.73 -16.57 -24.71
CA ILE A 45 -7.29 -16.85 -24.59
C ILE A 45 -6.53 -16.63 -25.91
N ARG A 46 -7.20 -16.59 -27.05
CA ARG A 46 -6.56 -16.54 -28.38
C ARG A 46 -7.06 -15.44 -29.30
N ASN A 47 -8.08 -14.70 -28.93
CA ASN A 47 -8.53 -13.58 -29.76
C ASN A 47 -7.73 -12.35 -29.42
N THR A 48 -6.74 -12.05 -30.22
CA THR A 48 -6.04 -10.77 -30.21
C THR A 48 -6.66 -9.90 -31.27
N PHE A 49 -7.20 -8.75 -30.88
CA PHE A 49 -7.60 -7.71 -31.83
C PHE A 49 -6.45 -6.70 -31.94
N GLU A 50 -6.45 -5.93 -33.01
CA GLU A 50 -5.60 -4.75 -33.06
C GLU A 50 -5.77 -3.95 -31.79
N ALA A 51 -4.66 -3.62 -31.14
CA ALA A 51 -4.70 -2.80 -29.94
C ALA A 51 -5.31 -1.45 -30.30
N ARG A 52 -6.40 -1.11 -29.66
CA ARG A 52 -7.10 0.16 -29.82
C ARG A 52 -6.96 1.00 -28.55
N GLY A 53 -5.72 1.37 -28.27
CA GLY A 53 -5.43 2.14 -27.08
C GLY A 53 -4.19 2.98 -27.24
N TYR A 54 -3.97 3.78 -26.22
CA TYR A 54 -2.77 4.63 -26.10
C TYR A 54 -2.02 4.24 -24.82
N SER A 55 -0.69 4.24 -24.91
CA SER A 55 0.18 4.39 -23.74
C SER A 55 0.52 5.87 -23.60
N ALA A 56 0.30 6.42 -22.41
CA ALA A 56 0.63 7.80 -22.10
C ALA A 56 1.59 7.87 -20.90
N TRP A 57 2.61 8.69 -21.00
CA TRP A 57 3.53 8.90 -19.89
C TRP A 57 2.82 9.56 -18.69
N ASP A 58 3.13 9.07 -17.49
CA ASP A 58 2.75 9.71 -16.24
C ASP A 58 3.91 10.55 -15.69
N PRO A 59 3.91 11.88 -15.89
CA PRO A 59 4.98 12.75 -15.40
C PRO A 59 4.97 12.95 -13.89
N SER A 60 3.96 12.47 -13.16
CA SER A 60 3.90 12.54 -11.70
C SER A 60 4.70 11.42 -11.00
N SER A 61 5.16 10.43 -11.76
CA SER A 61 6.10 9.41 -11.28
C SER A 61 7.45 9.53 -12.00
N PRO A 62 8.58 9.44 -11.28
CA PRO A 62 9.89 9.54 -11.90
C PRO A 62 10.18 8.36 -12.82
N ALA A 63 10.87 8.61 -13.93
CA ALA A 63 11.51 7.57 -14.70
C ALA A 63 12.66 6.95 -13.88
N PHE A 64 12.94 5.67 -14.08
CA PHE A 64 13.95 4.94 -13.31
C PHE A 64 14.68 3.90 -14.18
N ILE A 65 15.82 3.44 -13.68
CA ILE A 65 16.63 2.42 -14.38
C ILE A 65 16.61 1.13 -13.57
N VAL A 66 16.24 0.03 -14.23
CA VAL A 66 16.37 -1.32 -13.67
C VAL A 66 17.31 -2.11 -14.58
N ASP A 67 18.41 -2.59 -14.01
CA ASP A 67 19.53 -3.15 -14.75
C ASP A 67 20.00 -2.12 -15.83
N ASP A 68 19.98 -2.46 -17.11
CA ASP A 68 20.37 -1.58 -18.22
C ASP A 68 19.14 -1.02 -18.98
N THR A 69 17.98 -0.97 -18.31
CA THR A 69 16.71 -0.60 -18.95
C THR A 69 16.13 0.64 -18.33
N LEU A 70 15.94 1.69 -19.13
CA LEU A 70 15.17 2.87 -18.74
C LEU A 70 13.67 2.53 -18.74
N CYS A 71 13.02 2.77 -17.61
CA CYS A 71 11.60 2.52 -17.38
C CYS A 71 10.88 3.86 -17.18
N ILE A 72 9.82 4.07 -17.95
CA ILE A 72 8.99 5.27 -17.86
C ILE A 72 7.60 4.84 -17.35
N PRO A 73 7.12 5.38 -16.22
CA PRO A 73 5.77 5.12 -15.75
C PRO A 73 4.72 5.55 -16.75
N THR A 74 3.80 4.66 -17.11
CA THR A 74 2.81 4.86 -18.17
C THR A 74 1.42 4.43 -17.72
N VAL A 75 0.40 5.10 -18.25
CA VAL A 75 -1.00 4.67 -18.19
C VAL A 75 -1.43 4.12 -19.54
N PHE A 76 -2.35 3.16 -19.52
CA PHE A 76 -2.95 2.55 -20.71
C PHE A 76 -4.43 2.92 -20.79
N ILE A 77 -4.81 3.53 -21.91
CA ILE A 77 -6.16 4.08 -22.13
C ILE A 77 -6.69 3.55 -23.48
N ALA A 78 -7.90 3.01 -23.50
CA ALA A 78 -8.57 2.63 -24.73
C ALA A 78 -8.87 3.87 -25.60
N TYR A 79 -9.02 3.68 -26.91
CA TYR A 79 -9.41 4.78 -27.81
C TYR A 79 -10.78 5.40 -27.43
N THR A 80 -11.62 4.64 -26.76
CA THR A 80 -12.91 5.09 -26.23
C THR A 80 -12.80 5.85 -24.91
N GLY A 81 -11.57 5.93 -24.31
CA GLY A 81 -11.27 6.68 -23.08
C GLY A 81 -11.32 5.86 -21.79
N GLU A 82 -11.62 4.56 -21.87
CA GLU A 82 -11.64 3.68 -20.70
C GLU A 82 -10.21 3.37 -20.24
N ALA A 83 -10.03 3.26 -18.93
CA ALA A 83 -8.79 2.83 -18.35
C ALA A 83 -8.55 1.33 -18.59
N LEU A 84 -7.36 0.97 -19.04
CA LEU A 84 -6.94 -0.43 -19.24
C LEU A 84 -6.02 -0.93 -18.12
N ASP A 85 -5.71 -0.08 -17.15
CA ASP A 85 -4.88 -0.37 -16.00
C ASP A 85 -5.51 0.16 -14.68
N TYR A 86 -4.82 -0.02 -13.57
CA TYR A 86 -5.24 0.52 -12.26
C TYR A 86 -4.72 1.95 -12.00
N LYS A 87 -3.68 2.40 -12.73
CA LYS A 87 -3.04 3.69 -12.49
C LYS A 87 -3.91 4.86 -12.96
N ALA A 88 -4.54 4.74 -14.12
CA ALA A 88 -5.41 5.80 -14.63
C ALA A 88 -6.62 6.09 -13.72
N PRO A 89 -7.36 5.10 -13.18
CA PRO A 89 -8.37 5.33 -12.15
C PRO A 89 -7.81 5.96 -10.88
N LEU A 90 -6.64 5.52 -10.40
CA LEU A 90 -5.98 6.10 -9.23
C LEU A 90 -5.70 7.59 -9.43
N LEU A 91 -5.10 7.98 -10.55
CA LEU A 91 -4.80 9.39 -10.85
C LEU A 91 -6.08 10.25 -10.92
N LYS A 92 -7.17 9.70 -11.48
CA LYS A 92 -8.47 10.37 -11.49
C LYS A 92 -9.03 10.55 -10.08
N ALA A 93 -8.94 9.51 -9.24
CA ALA A 93 -9.40 9.56 -7.84
C ALA A 93 -8.58 10.57 -7.02
N LEU A 94 -7.26 10.58 -7.16
CA LEU A 94 -6.40 11.55 -6.48
C LEU A 94 -6.74 13.00 -6.85
N ARG A 95 -6.99 13.26 -8.14
CA ARG A 95 -7.44 14.60 -8.60
C ARG A 95 -8.82 14.98 -8.04
N ALA A 96 -9.73 14.02 -7.94
CA ALA A 96 -11.06 14.27 -7.39
C ALA A 96 -11.02 14.58 -5.90
N VAL A 97 -10.22 13.81 -5.14
CA VAL A 97 -10.00 14.05 -3.71
C VAL A 97 -9.31 15.38 -3.47
N ASP A 98 -8.25 15.72 -4.22
CA ASP A 98 -7.56 17.01 -4.14
C ASP A 98 -8.56 18.16 -4.26
N LYS A 99 -9.35 18.17 -5.34
CA LYS A 99 -10.35 19.23 -5.57
C LYS A 99 -11.37 19.33 -4.43
N ALA A 100 -11.99 18.21 -4.05
CA ALA A 100 -13.01 18.21 -3.01
C ALA A 100 -12.44 18.61 -1.64
N ALA A 101 -11.24 18.16 -1.31
CA ALA A 101 -10.59 18.48 -0.05
C ALA A 101 -10.14 19.94 0.02
N VAL A 102 -9.66 20.53 -1.09
CA VAL A 102 -9.36 21.97 -1.16
C VAL A 102 -10.60 22.80 -0.93
N ASP A 103 -11.73 22.46 -1.57
CA ASP A 103 -13.01 23.15 -1.38
C ASP A 103 -13.43 23.15 0.12
N VAL A 104 -13.26 22.03 0.83
CA VAL A 104 -13.53 21.94 2.27
C VAL A 104 -12.49 22.73 3.08
N CYS A 105 -11.21 22.66 2.72
CA CYS A 105 -10.15 23.38 3.43
C CYS A 105 -10.35 24.89 3.40
N HIS A 106 -10.93 25.46 2.34
CA HIS A 106 -11.17 26.88 2.22
C HIS A 106 -12.12 27.45 3.29
N TYR A 107 -12.94 26.63 3.95
CA TYR A 107 -13.71 27.06 5.12
C TYR A 107 -12.85 27.34 6.36
N PHE A 108 -11.65 26.77 6.41
CA PHE A 108 -10.70 26.88 7.52
C PHE A 108 -9.46 27.69 7.17
N ASN A 109 -8.94 27.50 5.97
CA ASN A 109 -7.75 28.19 5.47
C ASN A 109 -7.84 28.40 3.95
N PRO A 110 -8.10 29.64 3.47
CA PRO A 110 -8.23 29.94 2.05
C PRO A 110 -6.89 29.89 1.27
N GLU A 111 -5.76 29.77 1.95
CA GLU A 111 -4.43 29.67 1.30
C GLU A 111 -4.11 28.28 0.77
N VAL A 112 -4.85 27.25 1.17
CA VAL A 112 -4.67 25.88 0.69
C VAL A 112 -5.02 25.80 -0.79
N LYS A 113 -4.05 25.39 -1.61
CA LYS A 113 -4.20 25.25 -3.06
C LYS A 113 -4.18 23.79 -3.52
N LYS A 114 -3.64 22.90 -2.68
CA LYS A 114 -3.49 21.48 -3.01
C LYS A 114 -3.63 20.62 -1.76
N VAL A 115 -4.30 19.48 -1.93
CA VAL A 115 -4.34 18.41 -0.95
C VAL A 115 -3.78 17.13 -1.58
N VAL A 116 -2.82 16.54 -0.89
CA VAL A 116 -2.13 15.33 -1.33
C VAL A 116 -2.58 14.15 -0.47
N ALA A 117 -2.95 13.05 -1.11
CA ALA A 117 -3.13 11.78 -0.42
C ALA A 117 -1.77 11.08 -0.29
N TYR A 118 -1.48 10.65 0.93
CA TYR A 118 -0.27 9.88 1.26
C TYR A 118 -0.62 8.44 1.55
N LEU A 119 0.26 7.53 1.15
CA LEU A 119 0.15 6.10 1.37
C LEU A 119 1.46 5.54 1.94
N GLY A 120 1.34 4.80 3.05
CA GLY A 120 2.38 3.92 3.55
C GLY A 120 1.85 2.50 3.55
N TRP A 121 2.33 1.68 2.63
CA TRP A 121 1.95 0.28 2.55
C TRP A 121 2.83 -0.58 3.46
N GLU A 122 2.26 -1.67 3.97
CA GLU A 122 2.95 -2.71 4.72
C GLU A 122 2.90 -3.99 3.90
N GLN A 123 4.02 -4.45 3.37
CA GLN A 123 4.10 -5.63 2.52
C GLN A 123 4.48 -6.84 3.35
N GLU A 124 3.51 -7.67 3.71
CA GLU A 124 3.76 -8.97 4.28
C GLU A 124 4.08 -10.00 3.18
N TYR A 125 4.90 -10.99 3.52
CA TYR A 125 5.32 -12.04 2.59
C TYR A 125 5.87 -13.25 3.33
N PHE A 126 5.88 -14.42 2.65
CA PHE A 126 6.57 -15.62 3.14
C PHE A 126 7.83 -15.86 2.32
N LEU A 127 8.84 -16.44 2.99
CA LEU A 127 10.04 -16.96 2.36
C LEU A 127 10.06 -18.48 2.47
N VAL A 128 10.34 -19.16 1.35
CA VAL A 128 10.53 -20.60 1.30
C VAL A 128 11.89 -20.89 0.67
N ASP A 129 12.60 -21.90 1.20
CA ASP A 129 13.83 -22.39 0.57
C ASP A 129 13.56 -22.81 -0.87
N GLU A 130 14.41 -22.42 -1.80
CA GLU A 130 14.21 -22.63 -3.24
C GLU A 130 14.15 -24.13 -3.60
N GLY A 131 14.97 -24.96 -2.93
CA GLY A 131 14.95 -26.41 -3.16
C GLY A 131 13.65 -27.04 -2.67
N LEU A 132 13.16 -26.63 -1.49
CA LEU A 132 11.88 -27.08 -0.96
C LEU A 132 10.70 -26.60 -1.83
N TYR A 133 10.76 -25.37 -2.30
CA TYR A 133 9.75 -24.84 -3.23
C TYR A 133 9.70 -25.66 -4.53
N ALA A 134 10.85 -25.94 -5.13
CA ALA A 134 10.96 -26.73 -6.37
C ALA A 134 10.47 -28.17 -6.23
N ALA A 135 10.57 -28.75 -5.03
CA ALA A 135 10.09 -30.09 -4.73
C ALA A 135 8.56 -30.18 -4.52
N ARG A 136 7.86 -29.05 -4.48
CA ARG A 136 6.42 -28.95 -4.18
C ARG A 136 5.63 -28.47 -5.39
N PRO A 137 5.01 -29.38 -6.17
CA PRO A 137 4.23 -28.98 -7.35
C PRO A 137 3.02 -28.09 -7.02
N ASP A 138 2.41 -28.24 -5.86
CA ASP A 138 1.33 -27.39 -5.40
C ASP A 138 1.79 -25.93 -5.18
N LEU A 139 2.96 -25.70 -4.55
CA LEU A 139 3.54 -24.36 -4.42
C LEU A 139 3.92 -23.76 -5.78
N LEU A 140 4.50 -24.57 -6.68
CA LEU A 140 4.87 -24.14 -8.03
C LEU A 140 3.66 -23.69 -8.85
N MET A 141 2.57 -24.44 -8.79
CA MET A 141 1.39 -24.22 -9.65
C MET A 141 0.43 -23.18 -9.06
N THR A 142 0.29 -23.11 -7.75
CA THR A 142 -0.77 -22.35 -7.09
C THR A 142 -0.28 -21.27 -6.11
N GLY A 143 1.00 -21.28 -5.76
CA GLY A 143 1.57 -20.38 -4.74
C GLY A 143 1.19 -20.77 -3.30
N ARG A 144 0.50 -21.90 -3.10
CA ARG A 144 0.05 -22.40 -1.78
C ARG A 144 0.17 -23.91 -1.68
N THR A 145 0.23 -24.41 -0.44
CA THR A 145 0.16 -25.85 -0.18
C THR A 145 -1.27 -26.36 -0.29
N LEU A 146 -1.49 -27.42 -1.03
CA LEU A 146 -2.78 -28.11 -1.18
C LEU A 146 -2.81 -29.48 -0.52
N MET A 147 -1.65 -30.06 -0.26
CA MET A 147 -1.48 -31.40 0.28
C MET A 147 -0.31 -31.45 1.26
N GLY A 148 -0.21 -32.53 2.02
CA GLY A 148 0.84 -32.74 3.01
C GLY A 148 0.35 -32.54 4.43
N HIS A 149 1.26 -32.68 5.38
CA HIS A 149 1.01 -32.50 6.80
C HIS A 149 1.05 -31.02 7.18
N ASP A 150 0.41 -30.65 8.29
CA ASP A 150 0.52 -29.33 8.89
C ASP A 150 1.97 -29.00 9.29
N SER A 151 2.28 -27.71 9.40
CA SER A 151 3.60 -27.26 9.82
C SER A 151 3.96 -27.82 11.20
N ALA A 152 5.21 -28.29 11.34
CA ALA A 152 5.74 -28.72 12.63
C ALA A 152 5.86 -27.56 13.65
N LYS A 153 6.02 -26.34 13.17
CA LYS A 153 5.99 -25.12 13.96
C LYS A 153 4.63 -24.45 13.80
N ASN A 154 4.04 -24.05 14.91
CA ASN A 154 2.82 -23.27 14.96
C ASN A 154 3.13 -21.82 15.42
N GLN A 155 2.09 -21.06 15.72
CA GLN A 155 2.17 -19.67 16.17
C GLN A 155 2.03 -19.53 17.69
N GLN A 156 2.36 -20.56 18.47
CA GLN A 156 2.23 -20.51 19.93
C GLN A 156 3.02 -19.34 20.49
N LEU A 157 2.37 -18.55 21.33
CA LEU A 157 2.95 -17.40 22.03
C LEU A 157 3.61 -16.37 21.09
N GLU A 158 3.30 -16.42 19.79
CA GLU A 158 3.90 -15.53 18.80
C GLU A 158 5.44 -15.52 18.81
N ASP A 159 6.05 -16.66 19.11
CA ASP A 159 7.50 -16.82 19.25
C ASP A 159 8.27 -16.34 18.02
N HIS A 160 7.72 -16.54 16.82
CA HIS A 160 8.35 -16.08 15.60
C HIS A 160 8.35 -14.54 15.51
N TYR A 161 7.24 -13.90 15.85
CA TYR A 161 7.11 -12.45 15.80
C TYR A 161 8.17 -11.74 16.68
N PHE A 162 8.36 -12.22 17.90
CA PHE A 162 9.32 -11.67 18.85
C PHE A 162 10.74 -12.27 18.72
N GLY A 163 10.92 -13.24 17.84
CA GLY A 163 12.17 -13.94 17.63
C GLY A 163 13.22 -13.13 16.86
N ALA A 164 14.45 -13.62 16.89
CA ALA A 164 15.51 -13.06 16.05
C ALA A 164 15.29 -13.40 14.57
N ILE A 165 15.58 -12.45 13.68
CA ILE A 165 15.56 -12.70 12.24
C ILE A 165 16.69 -13.68 11.89
N PRO A 166 16.41 -14.81 11.21
CA PRO A 166 17.45 -15.75 10.81
C PRO A 166 18.53 -15.09 9.92
N THR A 167 19.78 -15.43 10.10
CA THR A 167 20.93 -14.77 9.43
C THR A 167 20.77 -14.72 7.90
N ARG A 168 20.33 -15.82 7.28
CA ARG A 168 20.11 -15.88 5.82
C ARG A 168 18.98 -14.94 5.38
N VAL A 169 17.91 -14.81 6.18
CA VAL A 169 16.81 -13.88 5.92
C VAL A 169 17.27 -12.44 6.10
N ALA A 170 18.05 -12.16 7.14
CA ALA A 170 18.62 -10.82 7.37
C ALA A 170 19.53 -10.38 6.21
N ALA A 171 20.30 -11.30 5.62
CA ALA A 171 21.10 -11.02 4.43
C ALA A 171 20.23 -10.68 3.22
N PHE A 172 19.16 -11.46 2.98
CA PHE A 172 18.17 -11.15 1.94
C PHE A 172 17.53 -9.78 2.14
N MET A 173 17.07 -9.49 3.36
CA MET A 173 16.41 -8.22 3.69
C MET A 173 17.36 -7.02 3.47
N LYS A 174 18.64 -7.17 3.80
CA LYS A 174 19.66 -6.13 3.60
C LYS A 174 19.88 -5.86 2.11
N ASP A 175 20.02 -6.90 1.30
CA ASP A 175 20.21 -6.75 -0.15
C ASP A 175 18.96 -6.14 -0.80
N LEU A 176 17.76 -6.57 -0.38
CA LEU A 176 16.51 -6.00 -0.85
C LEU A 176 16.39 -4.51 -0.54
N GLU A 177 16.77 -4.09 0.66
CA GLU A 177 16.79 -2.68 1.07
C GLU A 177 17.76 -1.87 0.20
N ILE A 178 18.96 -2.38 -0.08
CA ILE A 178 19.94 -1.71 -0.95
C ILE A 178 19.39 -1.53 -2.36
N GLU A 179 18.81 -2.58 -2.95
CA GLU A 179 18.21 -2.50 -4.30
C GLU A 179 16.99 -1.55 -4.32
N ALA A 180 16.19 -1.54 -3.26
CA ALA A 180 15.06 -0.62 -3.12
C ALA A 180 15.53 0.84 -3.05
N LEU A 181 16.55 1.14 -2.24
CA LEU A 181 17.10 2.49 -2.09
C LEU A 181 17.70 3.02 -3.42
N LYS A 182 18.30 2.16 -4.24
CA LYS A 182 18.78 2.54 -5.58
C LYS A 182 17.65 3.03 -6.51
N LEU A 183 16.44 2.55 -6.29
CA LEU A 183 15.23 2.97 -7.02
C LEU A 183 14.44 4.09 -6.31
N GLY A 184 15.00 4.66 -5.24
CA GLY A 184 14.35 5.71 -4.46
C GLY A 184 13.24 5.23 -3.54
N ILE A 185 13.06 3.92 -3.34
CA ILE A 185 12.03 3.36 -2.46
C ILE A 185 12.53 3.50 -1.01
N PRO A 186 11.88 4.32 -0.15
CA PRO A 186 12.37 4.67 1.17
C PRO A 186 12.02 3.59 2.22
N VAL A 187 12.60 2.40 2.10
CA VAL A 187 12.42 1.31 3.06
C VAL A 187 12.79 1.78 4.46
N LYS A 188 11.92 1.51 5.44
CA LYS A 188 12.12 1.92 6.82
C LYS A 188 12.19 0.77 7.79
N THR A 189 11.23 -0.16 7.71
CA THR A 189 11.13 -1.27 8.66
C THR A 189 11.12 -2.61 7.94
N ARG A 190 11.68 -3.61 8.60
CA ARG A 190 11.65 -5.02 8.21
C ARG A 190 11.70 -5.83 9.49
N HIS A 191 10.81 -6.79 9.62
CA HIS A 191 10.70 -7.62 10.83
C HIS A 191 10.04 -8.97 10.55
N ASN A 192 10.06 -9.83 11.56
CA ASN A 192 9.29 -11.06 11.54
C ASN A 192 7.81 -10.76 11.69
N GLU A 193 6.98 -11.53 11.00
CA GLU A 193 5.55 -11.61 11.20
C GLU A 193 5.17 -12.84 12.05
N VAL A 194 3.87 -13.01 12.34
CA VAL A 194 3.40 -13.99 13.31
C VAL A 194 3.60 -15.42 12.85
N ALA A 195 3.36 -15.72 11.58
CA ALA A 195 3.51 -17.08 11.07
C ALA A 195 5.00 -17.45 10.86
N PRO A 196 5.38 -18.72 11.05
CA PRO A 196 6.72 -19.18 10.73
C PRO A 196 7.12 -18.85 9.29
N ASN A 197 8.31 -18.26 9.10
CA ASN A 197 8.84 -17.80 7.81
C ASN A 197 7.99 -16.69 7.14
N GLN A 198 7.21 -15.98 7.90
CA GLN A 198 6.51 -14.77 7.47
C GLN A 198 7.26 -13.53 7.94
N PHE A 199 7.33 -12.54 7.08
CA PHE A 199 8.05 -11.30 7.29
C PHE A 199 7.28 -10.12 6.71
N GLU A 200 7.64 -8.92 7.16
CA GLU A 200 7.08 -7.67 6.64
C GLU A 200 8.18 -6.67 6.28
N LEU A 201 7.86 -5.85 5.29
CA LEU A 201 8.64 -4.68 4.90
C LEU A 201 7.69 -3.50 4.70
N ALA A 202 8.03 -2.36 5.32
CA ALA A 202 7.28 -1.12 5.16
C ALA A 202 8.22 0.06 4.86
N PRO A 203 7.84 0.96 3.92
CA PRO A 203 8.57 2.20 3.63
C PRO A 203 8.11 3.35 4.53
N ILE A 204 8.78 4.49 4.42
CA ILE A 204 8.21 5.77 4.79
C ILE A 204 7.06 6.06 3.80
N PHE A 205 5.97 6.65 4.29
CA PHE A 205 4.84 7.03 3.43
C PHE A 205 5.24 8.08 2.39
N GLU A 206 4.63 8.00 1.24
CA GLU A 206 4.86 8.90 0.11
C GLU A 206 3.53 9.37 -0.50
N GLU A 207 3.57 10.23 -1.51
CA GLU A 207 2.41 10.52 -2.34
C GLU A 207 1.84 9.21 -2.91
N CYS A 208 0.52 9.09 -2.90
CA CYS A 208 -0.16 7.80 -3.08
C CYS A 208 0.15 7.13 -4.43
N ASN A 209 0.27 7.89 -5.54
CA ASN A 209 0.62 7.33 -6.84
C ASN A 209 2.06 6.78 -6.84
N LEU A 210 3.01 7.56 -6.32
CA LEU A 210 4.41 7.14 -6.20
C LEU A 210 4.55 5.93 -5.26
N ALA A 211 3.88 5.96 -4.12
CA ALA A 211 3.88 4.84 -3.18
C ALA A 211 3.36 3.54 -3.81
N ASN A 212 2.31 3.63 -4.65
CA ASN A 212 1.79 2.48 -5.39
C ASN A 212 2.81 1.93 -6.39
N ASP A 213 3.48 2.79 -7.16
CA ASP A 213 4.53 2.38 -8.09
C ASP A 213 5.69 1.70 -7.36
N HIS A 214 6.12 2.28 -6.23
CA HIS A 214 7.16 1.72 -5.37
C HIS A 214 6.76 0.35 -4.80
N ASN A 215 5.49 0.14 -4.46
CA ASN A 215 5.02 -1.18 -4.03
C ASN A 215 5.11 -2.23 -5.15
N LEU A 216 4.73 -1.89 -6.38
CA LEU A 216 4.87 -2.79 -7.52
C LEU A 216 6.32 -3.14 -7.81
N LEU A 217 7.21 -2.15 -7.71
CA LEU A 217 8.65 -2.35 -7.88
C LEU A 217 9.23 -3.24 -6.78
N ILE A 218 8.89 -3.00 -5.51
CA ILE A 218 9.40 -3.82 -4.41
C ILE A 218 8.96 -5.27 -4.51
N MET A 219 7.72 -5.54 -4.93
CA MET A 219 7.24 -6.91 -5.18
C MET A 219 8.06 -7.61 -6.27
N SER A 220 8.48 -6.88 -7.31
CA SER A 220 9.36 -7.38 -8.35
C SER A 220 10.78 -7.63 -7.84
N LEU A 221 11.34 -6.68 -7.07
CA LEU A 221 12.65 -6.81 -6.44
C LEU A 221 12.70 -7.98 -5.46
N MET A 222 11.68 -8.17 -4.63
CA MET A 222 11.58 -9.31 -3.73
C MET A 222 11.75 -10.63 -4.45
N ARG A 223 11.06 -10.80 -5.60
CA ARG A 223 11.16 -12.01 -6.41
C ARG A 223 12.55 -12.19 -7.03
N LYS A 224 13.23 -11.11 -7.39
CA LYS A 224 14.58 -11.12 -7.98
C LYS A 224 15.65 -11.38 -6.94
N VAL A 225 15.62 -10.62 -5.84
CA VAL A 225 16.66 -10.67 -4.79
C VAL A 225 16.57 -11.97 -3.99
N SER A 226 15.37 -12.48 -3.71
CA SER A 226 15.21 -13.74 -2.94
C SER A 226 15.97 -14.92 -3.57
N ARG A 227 16.01 -14.98 -4.89
CA ARG A 227 16.74 -16.04 -5.61
C ARG A 227 18.26 -15.99 -5.40
N ARG A 228 18.83 -14.80 -5.22
CA ARG A 228 20.26 -14.64 -4.90
C ARG A 228 20.62 -15.29 -3.57
N HIS A 229 19.63 -15.39 -2.66
CA HIS A 229 19.77 -15.99 -1.33
C HIS A 229 19.19 -17.41 -1.25
N GLY A 230 18.86 -18.04 -2.38
CA GLY A 230 18.27 -19.38 -2.44
C GLY A 230 16.88 -19.44 -1.81
N PHE A 231 16.10 -18.36 -1.89
CA PHE A 231 14.72 -18.29 -1.44
C PHE A 231 13.75 -18.05 -2.60
N ARG A 232 12.49 -18.40 -2.34
CA ARG A 232 11.32 -17.95 -3.09
C ARG A 232 10.41 -17.14 -2.18
N VAL A 233 10.01 -15.95 -2.66
CA VAL A 233 8.99 -15.15 -2.01
C VAL A 233 7.61 -15.64 -2.44
N LEU A 234 6.74 -15.87 -1.48
CA LEU A 234 5.32 -16.11 -1.71
C LEU A 234 4.54 -14.86 -1.32
N LEU A 235 3.81 -14.31 -2.28
CA LEU A 235 2.90 -13.18 -2.08
C LEU A 235 1.44 -13.64 -2.04
N HIS A 236 1.17 -14.93 -2.22
CA HIS A 236 -0.16 -15.50 -2.01
C HIS A 236 -0.62 -15.21 -0.58
N GLU A 237 -1.85 -14.75 -0.41
CA GLU A 237 -2.38 -14.27 0.87
C GLU A 237 -2.49 -15.36 1.94
N LYS A 238 -2.63 -16.63 1.55
CA LYS A 238 -2.74 -17.76 2.46
C LYS A 238 -1.98 -18.99 1.92
N PRO A 239 -0.64 -18.94 1.89
CA PRO A 239 0.14 -20.04 1.32
C PRO A 239 0.10 -21.31 2.17
N PHE A 240 -0.11 -21.19 3.49
CA PHE A 240 -0.14 -22.29 4.43
C PHE A 240 -1.43 -22.28 5.26
N LYS A 241 -2.09 -23.42 5.35
CA LYS A 241 -3.28 -23.61 6.18
C LYS A 241 -2.91 -23.62 7.66
N GLY A 242 -3.78 -23.08 8.52
CA GLY A 242 -3.64 -23.15 9.97
C GLY A 242 -2.73 -22.10 10.62
N VAL A 243 -2.04 -21.29 9.82
CA VAL A 243 -1.20 -20.17 10.30
C VAL A 243 -1.67 -18.85 9.66
N ASN A 244 -1.17 -17.70 10.10
CA ASN A 244 -1.52 -16.41 9.54
C ASN A 244 -1.32 -16.37 8.02
N GLY A 245 -2.11 -15.53 7.36
CA GLY A 245 -1.91 -15.13 5.98
C GLY A 245 -1.22 -13.79 5.89
N SER A 246 -0.88 -13.39 4.66
CA SER A 246 -0.21 -12.12 4.37
C SER A 246 -1.16 -11.09 3.78
N GLY A 247 -1.17 -9.92 4.35
CA GLY A 247 -1.86 -8.73 3.85
C GLY A 247 -0.93 -7.71 3.24
N LYS A 248 -1.53 -6.61 2.86
CA LYS A 248 -0.88 -5.37 2.47
C LYS A 248 -1.68 -4.22 3.08
N HIS A 249 -1.36 -3.88 4.32
CA HIS A 249 -2.09 -2.81 4.98
C HIS A 249 -1.80 -1.47 4.31
N ASN A 250 -2.84 -0.75 3.98
CA ASN A 250 -2.74 0.57 3.38
C ASN A 250 -2.98 1.64 4.44
N ASN A 251 -1.90 2.21 4.96
CA ASN A 251 -1.95 3.38 5.85
C ASN A 251 -2.03 4.63 4.99
N TRP A 252 -3.13 5.40 5.09
CA TRP A 252 -3.29 6.58 4.27
C TRP A 252 -3.80 7.79 5.06
N SER A 253 -3.43 8.96 4.59
CA SER A 253 -3.82 10.24 5.16
C SER A 253 -3.86 11.33 4.10
N LEU A 254 -4.39 12.50 4.46
CA LEU A 254 -4.43 13.67 3.60
C LEU A 254 -3.62 14.80 4.23
N GLY A 255 -2.83 15.50 3.42
CA GLY A 255 -2.07 16.66 3.85
C GLY A 255 -2.16 17.80 2.84
N THR A 256 -2.11 19.04 3.32
CA THR A 256 -2.14 20.24 2.49
C THR A 256 -0.75 20.67 2.06
N ASP A 257 -0.67 21.48 1.00
CA ASP A 257 0.54 22.18 0.57
C ASP A 257 1.05 23.21 1.59
N THR A 258 0.22 23.59 2.56
CA THR A 258 0.58 24.45 3.70
C THR A 258 1.10 23.67 4.91
N GLY A 259 1.27 22.35 4.79
CA GLY A 259 1.84 21.49 5.83
C GLY A 259 0.86 21.02 6.91
N ILE A 260 -0.45 21.14 6.68
CA ILE A 260 -1.48 20.71 7.61
C ILE A 260 -1.85 19.27 7.34
N LEU A 261 -1.84 18.43 8.37
CA LEU A 261 -2.34 17.05 8.31
C LEU A 261 -3.84 17.04 8.62
N LEU A 262 -4.66 16.67 7.63
CA LEU A 262 -6.12 16.76 7.72
C LEU A 262 -6.75 15.66 8.59
N MET A 263 -6.11 14.49 8.68
CA MET A 263 -6.57 13.38 9.50
C MET A 263 -5.97 13.38 10.91
N GLY A 264 -5.25 14.43 11.29
CA GLY A 264 -4.66 14.58 12.64
C GLY A 264 -5.39 15.63 13.46
N PRO A 265 -5.62 15.38 14.77
CA PRO A 265 -6.15 16.41 15.67
C PRO A 265 -5.17 17.57 15.78
N GLY A 266 -5.70 18.77 15.90
CA GLY A 266 -4.94 19.98 16.09
C GLY A 266 -4.91 20.46 17.54
N LYS A 267 -4.36 21.68 17.74
CA LYS A 267 -4.25 22.30 19.05
C LYS A 267 -5.40 23.24 19.36
N THR A 268 -6.10 23.71 18.36
CA THR A 268 -7.21 24.67 18.49
C THR A 268 -8.56 23.99 18.25
N PRO A 269 -9.67 24.53 18.77
CA PRO A 269 -11.01 24.02 18.45
C PRO A 269 -11.30 24.01 16.94
N GLU A 270 -10.83 25.00 16.21
CA GLU A 270 -11.00 25.09 14.76
C GLU A 270 -10.23 23.99 14.02
N ASP A 271 -8.98 23.72 14.41
CA ASP A 271 -8.20 22.59 13.90
C ASP A 271 -8.90 21.25 14.16
N ASN A 272 -9.49 21.11 15.34
CA ASN A 272 -10.22 19.90 15.72
C ASN A 272 -11.53 19.76 14.93
N LEU A 273 -12.24 20.85 14.66
CA LEU A 273 -13.42 20.83 13.82
C LEU A 273 -13.08 20.41 12.39
N ARG A 274 -11.98 20.95 11.82
CA ARG A 274 -11.46 20.52 10.52
C ARG A 274 -11.16 19.01 10.53
N PHE A 275 -10.40 18.55 11.49
CA PHE A 275 -10.05 17.12 11.65
C PHE A 275 -11.30 16.23 11.69
N VAL A 276 -12.26 16.53 12.56
CA VAL A 276 -13.52 15.78 12.68
C VAL A 276 -14.30 15.80 11.37
N THR A 277 -14.33 16.93 10.66
CA THR A 277 -14.99 17.07 9.36
C THR A 277 -14.42 16.04 8.35
N PHE A 278 -13.09 15.95 8.23
CA PHE A 278 -12.47 15.00 7.31
C PHE A 278 -12.69 13.53 7.74
N VAL A 279 -12.62 13.23 9.03
CA VAL A 279 -12.90 11.88 9.55
C VAL A 279 -14.34 11.46 9.25
N VAL A 280 -15.32 12.30 9.57
CA VAL A 280 -16.75 11.99 9.35
C VAL A 280 -17.04 11.80 7.86
N ASN A 281 -16.52 12.67 6.99
CA ASN A 281 -16.70 12.51 5.54
C ASN A 281 -16.06 11.21 5.02
N THR A 282 -14.92 10.80 5.57
CA THR A 282 -14.30 9.51 5.24
C THR A 282 -15.21 8.35 5.66
N LEU A 283 -15.78 8.38 6.86
CA LEU A 283 -16.70 7.34 7.33
C LEU A 283 -17.98 7.29 6.49
N MET A 284 -18.51 8.44 6.10
CA MET A 284 -19.65 8.51 5.18
C MET A 284 -19.33 7.89 3.82
N ALA A 285 -18.15 8.16 3.27
CA ALA A 285 -17.69 7.56 2.02
C ALA A 285 -17.57 6.04 2.15
N VAL A 286 -16.97 5.54 3.24
CA VAL A 286 -16.88 4.09 3.53
C VAL A 286 -18.27 3.46 3.64
N TYR A 287 -19.21 4.12 4.31
CA TYR A 287 -20.58 3.63 4.45
C TYR A 287 -21.29 3.54 3.10
N HIS A 288 -21.28 4.61 2.31
CA HIS A 288 -22.00 4.67 1.03
C HIS A 288 -21.34 3.83 -0.06
N HIS A 289 -20.02 3.66 -0.03
CA HIS A 289 -19.24 2.99 -1.07
C HIS A 289 -18.58 1.68 -0.60
N ASN A 290 -19.06 1.08 0.51
CA ASN A 290 -18.49 -0.17 1.04
C ASN A 290 -18.51 -1.32 0.02
N GLY A 291 -19.45 -1.32 -0.91
CA GLY A 291 -19.50 -2.29 -2.01
C GLY A 291 -18.26 -2.22 -2.92
N LEU A 292 -17.74 -1.00 -3.20
CA LEU A 292 -16.52 -0.83 -3.98
C LEU A 292 -15.28 -1.28 -3.19
N LEU A 293 -15.22 -0.96 -1.89
CA LEU A 293 -14.14 -1.44 -1.02
C LEU A 293 -14.12 -2.97 -0.93
N LYS A 294 -15.30 -3.61 -0.81
CA LYS A 294 -15.40 -5.07 -0.86
C LYS A 294 -14.92 -5.63 -2.20
N ALA A 295 -15.28 -5.00 -3.32
CA ALA A 295 -14.82 -5.40 -4.64
C ALA A 295 -13.29 -5.29 -4.77
N SER A 296 -12.67 -4.24 -4.21
CA SER A 296 -11.22 -4.03 -4.28
C SER A 296 -10.39 -5.10 -3.56
N ILE A 297 -10.95 -5.73 -2.53
CA ILE A 297 -10.30 -6.78 -1.73
C ILE A 297 -10.73 -8.20 -2.14
N SER A 298 -11.70 -8.31 -3.04
CA SER A 298 -12.24 -9.60 -3.50
C SER A 298 -11.30 -10.23 -4.52
N SER A 299 -10.49 -11.17 -4.09
CA SER A 299 -9.72 -12.06 -4.96
C SER A 299 -9.84 -13.50 -4.47
N ALA A 300 -9.62 -14.46 -5.37
CA ALA A 300 -9.68 -15.87 -5.01
C ALA A 300 -8.67 -16.22 -3.90
N THR A 301 -7.52 -15.58 -3.90
CA THR A 301 -6.44 -15.81 -2.95
C THR A 301 -6.69 -15.11 -1.61
N ASN A 302 -7.19 -13.87 -1.62
CA ASN A 302 -7.50 -13.13 -0.40
C ASN A 302 -8.74 -13.68 0.34
N ALA A 303 -9.67 -14.33 -0.38
CA ALA A 303 -10.81 -15.02 0.24
C ALA A 303 -10.37 -16.13 1.23
N HIS A 304 -9.20 -16.73 1.04
CA HIS A 304 -8.64 -17.70 1.97
C HIS A 304 -8.06 -17.06 3.25
N ARG A 305 -7.69 -15.78 3.17
CA ARG A 305 -7.09 -15.03 4.28
C ARG A 305 -8.15 -14.33 5.14
N LEU A 306 -9.09 -13.61 4.53
CA LEU A 306 -10.07 -12.79 5.23
C LEU A 306 -10.93 -13.62 6.19
N GLY A 307 -11.04 -13.16 7.44
CA GLY A 307 -11.76 -13.85 8.52
C GLY A 307 -11.05 -15.06 9.10
N ALA A 308 -9.82 -15.34 8.69
CA ALA A 308 -9.01 -16.45 9.20
C ALA A 308 -7.82 -15.93 10.00
N ASN A 309 -7.60 -16.52 11.19
CA ASN A 309 -6.54 -16.12 12.12
C ASN A 309 -6.65 -14.61 12.49
N GLU A 310 -5.60 -13.83 12.30
CA GLU A 310 -5.57 -12.39 12.61
C GLU A 310 -6.11 -11.48 11.49
N ALA A 311 -6.49 -12.05 10.34
CA ALA A 311 -7.01 -11.25 9.24
C ALA A 311 -8.41 -10.68 9.57
N PRO A 312 -8.70 -9.41 9.19
CA PRO A 312 -10.01 -8.83 9.40
C PRO A 312 -11.08 -9.57 8.61
N PRO A 313 -12.35 -9.50 9.04
CA PRO A 313 -13.47 -10.06 8.28
C PRO A 313 -13.65 -9.32 6.94
N ALA A 314 -14.37 -9.96 6.01
CA ALA A 314 -14.73 -9.36 4.72
C ALA A 314 -15.82 -8.28 4.83
N ILE A 315 -16.30 -7.99 6.03
CA ILE A 315 -17.28 -6.93 6.32
C ILE A 315 -16.51 -5.65 6.62
N ILE A 316 -16.73 -4.61 5.82
CA ILE A 316 -16.08 -3.31 6.03
C ILE A 316 -16.73 -2.62 7.23
N SER A 317 -16.09 -2.73 8.37
CA SER A 317 -16.38 -1.99 9.60
C SER A 317 -15.25 -1.00 9.88
N SER A 318 -15.57 0.10 10.54
CA SER A 318 -14.59 1.12 10.93
C SER A 318 -14.40 1.15 12.44
N PHE A 319 -13.15 1.30 12.87
CA PHE A 319 -12.79 1.49 14.25
C PHE A 319 -12.16 2.87 14.45
N LEU A 320 -12.64 3.63 15.43
CA LEU A 320 -12.19 4.99 15.72
C LEU A 320 -11.44 5.14 17.05
N GLY A 321 -11.53 4.13 17.90
CA GLY A 321 -11.06 4.19 19.28
C GLY A 321 -12.04 4.92 20.19
N LYS A 322 -11.92 4.64 21.50
CA LYS A 322 -12.86 5.13 22.52
C LYS A 322 -12.94 6.66 22.57
N GLN A 323 -11.82 7.34 22.49
CA GLN A 323 -11.76 8.79 22.62
C GLN A 323 -12.50 9.51 21.49
N LEU A 324 -12.24 9.13 20.23
CA LEU A 324 -12.88 9.77 19.08
C LEU A 324 -14.37 9.41 19.01
N SER A 325 -14.76 8.18 19.37
CA SER A 325 -16.16 7.79 19.48
C SER A 325 -16.91 8.66 20.48
N GLN A 326 -16.35 8.87 21.68
CA GLN A 326 -16.96 9.76 22.70
C GLN A 326 -17.11 11.21 22.21
N VAL A 327 -16.15 11.70 21.43
CA VAL A 327 -16.24 13.05 20.82
C VAL A 327 -17.41 13.12 19.84
N LEU A 328 -17.55 12.11 18.97
CA LEU A 328 -18.66 12.07 18.02
C LEU A 328 -20.02 11.93 18.71
N ASP A 329 -20.12 11.07 19.72
CA ASP A 329 -21.33 10.91 20.56
C ASP A 329 -21.70 12.25 21.23
N HIS A 330 -20.69 12.98 21.71
CA HIS A 330 -20.92 14.30 22.31
C HIS A 330 -21.42 15.31 21.28
N ILE A 331 -20.83 15.36 20.10
CA ILE A 331 -21.28 16.26 18.99
C ILE A 331 -22.73 15.93 18.62
N GLU A 332 -23.09 14.66 18.53
CA GLU A 332 -24.44 14.23 18.17
C GLU A 332 -25.48 14.67 19.22
N ASN A 333 -25.13 14.61 20.50
CA ASN A 333 -26.04 14.86 21.62
C ASN A 333 -25.98 16.29 22.17
N SER A 334 -25.06 17.14 21.70
CA SER A 334 -24.87 18.52 22.21
C SER A 334 -25.70 19.55 21.47
N THR A 335 -26.20 20.52 22.19
CA THR A 335 -26.73 21.78 21.64
C THR A 335 -25.56 22.73 21.34
N LYS A 336 -25.75 23.65 20.41
CA LYS A 336 -24.78 24.48 19.68
C LYS A 336 -23.62 25.19 20.42
N ASP A 337 -23.53 25.10 21.75
CA ASP A 337 -22.61 25.94 22.53
C ASP A 337 -21.43 25.22 23.22
N ASP A 338 -21.34 23.90 23.11
CA ASP A 338 -20.26 23.14 23.76
C ASP A 338 -19.13 22.82 22.77
N LEU A 339 -18.13 23.68 22.68
CA LEU A 339 -16.90 23.43 21.95
C LEU A 339 -16.05 22.36 22.65
N ILE A 340 -15.78 21.27 21.96
CA ILE A 340 -15.10 20.10 22.50
C ILE A 340 -13.60 20.34 22.61
N SER A 341 -13.08 20.15 23.81
CA SER A 341 -11.64 20.03 24.04
C SER A 341 -11.22 18.56 23.81
N LEU A 342 -10.52 18.29 22.70
CA LEU A 342 -9.86 16.99 22.44
C LEU A 342 -8.56 16.86 23.26
N SER A 343 -8.51 17.38 24.47
CA SER A 343 -7.31 17.41 25.29
C SER A 343 -7.15 16.16 26.15
N GLY A 344 -6.02 15.52 26.04
CA GLY A 344 -5.45 14.66 27.04
C GLY A 344 -5.06 13.26 26.57
N LYS A 345 -3.78 13.10 26.20
CA LYS A 345 -3.16 11.77 26.25
C LYS A 345 -3.19 11.31 27.72
N GLN A 346 -3.90 10.23 27.98
CA GLN A 346 -3.89 9.64 29.32
C GLN A 346 -2.56 8.87 29.49
N GLY A 347 -1.82 9.20 30.54
CA GLY A 347 -0.62 8.47 30.94
C GLY A 347 -0.98 7.27 31.81
N MET A 348 -0.28 6.19 31.67
CA MET A 348 -0.32 5.03 32.56
C MET A 348 0.97 4.97 33.37
N LYS A 349 0.84 5.04 34.70
CA LYS A 349 1.96 4.84 35.63
C LYS A 349 2.00 3.37 36.02
N LEU A 350 3.15 2.74 35.78
CA LEU A 350 3.37 1.34 36.16
C LEU A 350 4.03 1.23 37.54
N ASP A 351 4.38 2.35 38.21
CA ASP A 351 5.09 2.42 39.48
C ASP A 351 6.43 1.63 39.47
N ILE A 352 7.05 1.49 38.33
CA ILE A 352 8.37 0.88 38.13
C ILE A 352 9.36 2.02 37.86
N PRO A 353 10.31 2.31 38.77
CA PRO A 353 11.17 3.50 38.69
C PRO A 353 12.02 3.60 37.41
N GLN A 354 12.33 2.46 36.75
CA GLN A 354 13.14 2.41 35.54
C GLN A 354 12.31 2.56 34.26
N ILE A 355 11.00 2.53 34.33
CA ILE A 355 10.11 2.65 33.17
C ILE A 355 9.46 4.03 33.20
N PRO A 356 9.60 4.83 32.12
CA PRO A 356 8.91 6.10 32.04
C PRO A 356 7.40 5.92 31.99
N GLU A 357 6.66 6.98 32.28
CA GLU A 357 5.19 7.00 32.14
C GLU A 357 4.82 6.67 30.70
N LEU A 358 3.96 5.67 30.49
CA LEU A 358 3.49 5.24 29.18
C LEU A 358 2.23 6.00 28.82
N LEU A 359 2.15 6.46 27.57
CA LEU A 359 0.92 7.01 27.02
C LEU A 359 0.00 5.88 26.63
N ILE A 360 -1.26 5.95 27.04
CA ILE A 360 -2.28 4.97 26.64
C ILE A 360 -2.54 5.14 25.15
N ASP A 361 -2.33 4.06 24.40
CA ASP A 361 -2.66 3.98 22.99
C ASP A 361 -4.12 3.51 22.83
N ASN A 362 -4.94 4.36 22.21
CA ASN A 362 -6.35 4.08 21.96
C ASN A 362 -6.58 3.52 20.53
N THR A 363 -5.53 3.14 19.81
CA THR A 363 -5.65 2.55 18.48
C THR A 363 -6.08 1.08 18.54
N ASP A 364 -6.73 0.60 17.47
CA ASP A 364 -7.12 -0.82 17.35
C ASP A 364 -5.90 -1.70 17.07
N ARG A 365 -5.18 -2.07 18.10
CA ARG A 365 -4.06 -3.01 18.01
C ARG A 365 -4.51 -4.47 17.83
N ASN A 366 -5.76 -4.76 18.13
CA ASN A 366 -6.30 -6.12 18.04
C ASN A 366 -6.71 -6.51 16.61
N ARG A 367 -6.56 -5.59 15.63
CA ARG A 367 -6.81 -5.84 14.21
C ARG A 367 -8.20 -6.40 13.89
N THR A 368 -9.21 -6.03 14.70
CA THR A 368 -10.58 -6.53 14.58
C THR A 368 -11.39 -5.84 13.48
N SER A 369 -11.00 -4.61 13.12
CA SER A 369 -11.64 -3.82 12.06
C SER A 369 -10.78 -3.77 10.81
N PRO A 370 -11.36 -4.00 9.61
CA PRO A 370 -10.63 -3.87 8.35
C PRO A 370 -10.31 -2.41 7.98
N PHE A 371 -10.97 -1.43 8.61
CA PHE A 371 -10.76 -0.01 8.36
C PHE A 371 -10.66 0.74 9.70
N ALA A 372 -9.43 0.96 10.17
CA ALA A 372 -9.17 1.50 11.50
C ALA A 372 -8.52 2.88 11.44
N PHE A 373 -8.98 3.79 12.31
CA PHE A 373 -8.32 5.05 12.55
C PHE A 373 -7.18 4.86 13.57
N THR A 374 -5.96 5.27 13.22
CA THR A 374 -4.76 5.05 14.02
C THR A 374 -4.12 6.37 14.52
N GLY A 375 -4.97 7.36 14.82
CA GLY A 375 -4.57 8.61 15.46
C GLY A 375 -4.33 9.79 14.53
N ASN A 376 -3.81 9.57 13.34
CA ASN A 376 -3.60 10.62 12.32
C ASN A 376 -3.76 10.10 10.88
N ARG A 377 -4.25 8.88 10.72
CA ARG A 377 -4.46 8.21 9.43
C ARG A 377 -5.46 7.08 9.59
N PHE A 378 -5.98 6.63 8.48
CA PHE A 378 -6.71 5.37 8.42
C PHE A 378 -5.80 4.25 7.91
N GLU A 379 -6.05 3.05 8.37
CA GLU A 379 -5.39 1.83 7.95
C GLU A 379 -6.43 0.88 7.36
N PHE A 380 -6.29 0.56 6.08
CA PHE A 380 -7.14 -0.44 5.41
C PHE A 380 -6.40 -1.77 5.37
N ARG A 381 -6.81 -2.71 6.22
CA ARG A 381 -6.14 -3.97 6.53
C ARG A 381 -6.57 -5.15 5.66
N ALA A 382 -7.64 -4.99 4.91
CA ALA A 382 -8.25 -6.09 4.16
C ALA A 382 -7.60 -6.34 2.79
N VAL A 383 -6.65 -5.51 2.37
CA VAL A 383 -5.94 -5.65 1.09
C VAL A 383 -5.00 -6.85 1.14
N GLY A 384 -5.04 -7.70 0.11
CA GLY A 384 -4.18 -8.88 0.02
C GLY A 384 -2.74 -8.55 -0.35
N SER A 385 -1.78 -9.37 0.08
CA SER A 385 -0.35 -9.13 -0.15
C SER A 385 0.04 -9.12 -1.64
N GLU A 386 -0.67 -9.85 -2.50
CA GLU A 386 -0.42 -9.86 -3.95
C GLU A 386 -1.17 -8.74 -4.70
N ALA A 387 -2.12 -8.06 -4.06
CA ALA A 387 -2.95 -7.05 -4.70
C ALA A 387 -2.14 -5.79 -5.10
N ASN A 388 -2.67 -5.07 -6.11
CA ASN A 388 -2.24 -3.72 -6.43
C ASN A 388 -2.94 -2.73 -5.49
N CYS A 389 -2.18 -1.87 -4.80
CA CYS A 389 -2.74 -0.88 -3.88
C CYS A 389 -3.70 0.10 -4.56
N ALA A 390 -3.50 0.38 -5.85
CA ALA A 390 -4.31 1.34 -6.61
C ALA A 390 -5.80 0.98 -6.70
N SER A 391 -6.16 -0.30 -6.50
CA SER A 391 -7.57 -0.73 -6.52
C SER A 391 -8.30 -0.47 -5.20
N ALA A 392 -7.57 -0.29 -4.10
CA ALA A 392 -8.12 -0.09 -2.76
C ALA A 392 -8.01 1.37 -2.31
#